data_eea64ca1c7182e43c4ebd0e256e39a51
#
_entry.id   eea64ca1c7182e43c4ebd0e256e39a51
#
_cell.length_a   1.000
_cell.length_b   1.000
_cell.length_c   1.000
_cell.angle_alpha   90.00
_cell.angle_beta   90.00
_cell.angle_gamma   90.00
#
_symmetry.space_group_name_H-M   'P 1'
#
loop_
_entity.id
_entity.type
_entity.pdbx_description
1 polymer ?
#
loop_
_entity_poly.entity_id
_entity_poly.type
_entity_poly.pdbx_seq_one_letter_code
_entity_poly.pdbx_strand_id
1 'polypeptide(L)'
;MEPMESFDRAGAIATTVVNAVTDDQFTLPTPCAEWDVRAVLNHLVLGNLIVDAIAEGRTHPNRNADHLGTDPKATFAASVAANRETLRTPGLLERTVSTPMGERPGTFLVDMRVVELLVHSWDLAWATGQDTDLDPELVQVVHTTWTTRLGDRPRTLLPFEEPRPVPDEATAADRLAAYLGRSVVVA
;
A
#
# COMPACT_ATOMS: atom_id res chain seq x y z
N MET A 1 -5.57 8.61 -15.03
CA MET A 1 -6.53 8.26 -13.95
C MET A 1 -6.49 9.36 -12.92
N GLU A 2 -7.64 9.80 -12.45
CA GLU A 2 -7.72 10.84 -11.41
C GLU A 2 -7.22 10.27 -10.05
N PRO A 3 -6.56 11.09 -9.20
CA PRO A 3 -5.98 10.59 -7.96
C PRO A 3 -6.98 9.84 -7.07
N MET A 4 -8.17 10.40 -6.85
CA MET A 4 -9.18 9.77 -5.98
C MET A 4 -9.82 8.52 -6.60
N GLU A 5 -9.91 8.43 -7.93
CA GLU A 5 -10.31 7.21 -8.63
C GLU A 5 -9.29 6.09 -8.38
N SER A 6 -7.99 6.40 -8.46
CA SER A 6 -6.92 5.44 -8.16
C SER A 6 -7.00 4.94 -6.72
N PHE A 7 -7.25 5.85 -5.76
CA PHE A 7 -7.41 5.49 -4.35
C PHE A 7 -8.64 4.60 -4.12
N ASP A 8 -9.79 4.96 -4.70
CA ASP A 8 -11.03 4.20 -4.56
C ASP A 8 -10.87 2.76 -5.09
N ARG A 9 -10.22 2.60 -6.26
CA ARG A 9 -9.93 1.28 -6.85
C ARG A 9 -8.96 0.47 -5.99
N ALA A 10 -7.84 1.06 -5.56
CA ALA A 10 -6.86 0.39 -4.70
C ALA A 10 -7.48 -0.02 -3.34
N GLY A 11 -8.29 0.85 -2.74
CA GLY A 11 -9.01 0.57 -1.50
C GLY A 11 -10.01 -0.58 -1.64
N ALA A 12 -10.73 -0.66 -2.78
CA ALA A 12 -11.65 -1.76 -3.06
C ALA A 12 -10.92 -3.09 -3.21
N ILE A 13 -9.79 -3.12 -3.95
CA ILE A 13 -8.94 -4.30 -4.09
C ILE A 13 -8.45 -4.76 -2.72
N ALA A 14 -7.84 -3.87 -1.95
CA ALA A 14 -7.31 -4.20 -0.63
C ALA A 14 -8.41 -4.71 0.31
N THR A 15 -9.60 -4.12 0.29
CA THR A 15 -10.74 -4.57 1.09
C THR A 15 -11.18 -5.98 0.69
N THR A 16 -11.21 -6.28 -0.61
CA THR A 16 -11.56 -7.62 -1.12
C THR A 16 -10.56 -8.67 -0.62
N VAL A 17 -9.26 -8.40 -0.78
CA VAL A 17 -8.18 -9.31 -0.34
C VAL A 17 -8.22 -9.51 1.18
N VAL A 18 -8.32 -8.43 1.96
CA VAL A 18 -8.37 -8.50 3.43
C VAL A 18 -9.59 -9.28 3.92
N ASN A 19 -10.74 -9.10 3.31
CA ASN A 19 -11.96 -9.83 3.69
C ASN A 19 -11.86 -11.34 3.46
N ALA A 20 -11.09 -11.77 2.47
CA ALA A 20 -10.87 -13.18 2.16
C ALA A 20 -9.83 -13.87 3.08
N VAL A 21 -9.01 -13.12 3.83
CA VAL A 21 -8.08 -13.68 4.84
C VAL A 21 -8.89 -14.40 5.93
N THR A 22 -8.51 -15.63 6.30
CA THR A 22 -9.11 -16.38 7.42
C THR A 22 -8.30 -16.19 8.71
N ASP A 23 -8.92 -16.51 9.85
CA ASP A 23 -8.30 -16.24 11.17
C ASP A 23 -6.96 -17.01 11.36
N ASP A 24 -6.86 -18.20 10.82
CA ASP A 24 -5.65 -19.04 10.86
C ASP A 24 -4.54 -18.55 9.92
N GLN A 25 -4.85 -17.68 8.97
CA GLN A 25 -3.88 -17.13 8.02
C GLN A 25 -3.13 -15.90 8.54
N PHE A 26 -3.56 -15.26 9.63
CA PHE A 26 -2.91 -14.03 10.14
C PHE A 26 -1.44 -14.21 10.52
N THR A 27 -0.99 -15.42 10.81
CA THR A 27 0.39 -15.74 11.18
C THR A 27 1.24 -16.28 10.02
N LEU A 28 0.68 -16.36 8.81
CA LEU A 28 1.44 -16.81 7.63
C LEU A 28 2.51 -15.78 7.25
N PRO A 29 3.70 -16.24 6.85
CA PRO A 29 4.74 -15.35 6.35
C PRO A 29 4.31 -14.72 5.03
N THR A 30 4.79 -13.50 4.77
CA THR A 30 4.54 -12.79 3.52
C THR A 30 5.82 -12.56 2.72
N PRO A 31 5.74 -12.19 1.43
CA PRO A 31 6.88 -11.76 0.64
C PRO A 31 7.55 -10.47 1.15
N CYS A 32 6.88 -9.71 2.01
CA CYS A 32 7.47 -8.58 2.71
C CYS A 32 8.27 -9.11 3.91
N ALA A 33 9.59 -9.19 3.77
CA ALA A 33 10.47 -9.84 4.73
C ALA A 33 10.21 -9.38 6.18
N GLU A 34 10.24 -10.32 7.12
CA GLU A 34 10.01 -10.13 8.55
C GLU A 34 8.55 -9.80 8.97
N TRP A 35 7.60 -9.71 8.01
CA TRP A 35 6.19 -9.44 8.30
C TRP A 35 5.31 -10.65 7.99
N ASP A 36 4.48 -11.04 8.94
CA ASP A 36 3.35 -11.92 8.72
C ASP A 36 2.13 -11.14 8.17
N VAL A 37 1.08 -11.85 7.83
CA VAL A 37 -0.17 -11.26 7.31
C VAL A 37 -0.73 -10.19 8.26
N ARG A 38 -0.70 -10.43 9.60
CA ARG A 38 -1.17 -9.46 10.59
C ARG A 38 -0.32 -8.20 10.59
N ALA A 39 0.99 -8.33 10.50
CA ALA A 39 1.91 -7.19 10.49
C ALA A 39 1.73 -6.33 9.23
N VAL A 40 1.57 -6.96 8.06
CA VAL A 40 1.24 -6.24 6.81
C VAL A 40 -0.07 -5.47 6.96
N LEU A 41 -1.11 -6.11 7.50
CA LEU A 41 -2.39 -5.43 7.71
C LEU A 41 -2.30 -4.27 8.71
N ASN A 42 -1.54 -4.45 9.79
CA ASN A 42 -1.27 -3.37 10.76
C ASN A 42 -0.53 -2.20 10.11
N HIS A 43 0.43 -2.48 9.22
CA HIS A 43 1.14 -1.46 8.46
C HIS A 43 0.19 -0.67 7.53
N LEU A 44 -0.76 -1.33 6.88
CA LEU A 44 -1.74 -0.67 6.03
C LEU A 44 -2.65 0.28 6.83
N VAL A 45 -3.13 -0.15 8.01
CA VAL A 45 -3.91 0.71 8.92
C VAL A 45 -3.06 1.89 9.41
N LEU A 46 -1.84 1.62 9.87
CA LEU A 46 -0.90 2.67 10.29
C LEU A 46 -0.67 3.71 9.18
N GLY A 47 -0.50 3.27 7.94
CA GLY A 47 -0.30 4.16 6.79
C GLY A 47 -1.50 5.09 6.56
N ASN A 48 -2.73 4.60 6.70
CA ASN A 48 -3.94 5.42 6.65
C ASN A 48 -3.94 6.47 7.77
N LEU A 49 -3.67 6.06 9.00
CA LEU A 49 -3.62 6.96 10.16
C LEU A 49 -2.51 8.03 10.05
N ILE A 50 -1.37 7.69 9.43
CA ILE A 50 -0.28 8.66 9.17
C ILE A 50 -0.74 9.71 8.16
N VAL A 51 -1.40 9.32 7.09
CA VAL A 51 -1.92 10.26 6.08
C VAL A 51 -2.96 11.19 6.69
N ASP A 52 -3.87 10.66 7.51
CA ASP A 52 -4.85 11.48 8.23
C ASP A 52 -4.16 12.48 9.17
N ALA A 53 -3.13 12.04 9.90
CA ALA A 53 -2.36 12.92 10.78
C ALA A 53 -1.63 14.03 10.00
N ILE A 54 -1.02 13.71 8.84
CA ILE A 54 -0.36 14.69 7.97
C ILE A 54 -1.38 15.71 7.44
N ALA A 55 -2.51 15.23 6.93
CA ALA A 55 -3.56 16.09 6.37
C ALA A 55 -4.11 17.11 7.40
N GLU A 56 -4.23 16.68 8.65
CA GLU A 56 -4.77 17.46 9.75
C GLU A 56 -3.71 18.20 10.58
N GLY A 57 -2.41 18.03 10.28
CA GLY A 57 -1.30 18.63 11.02
C GLY A 57 -1.16 18.08 12.44
N ARG A 58 -1.58 16.84 12.67
CA ARG A 58 -1.49 16.15 13.97
C ARG A 58 -0.16 15.39 14.13
N THR A 59 0.16 15.04 15.38
CA THR A 59 1.26 14.11 15.67
C THR A 59 0.99 12.74 15.06
N HIS A 60 2.04 12.16 14.47
CA HIS A 60 1.93 10.83 13.87
C HIS A 60 1.67 9.75 14.93
N PRO A 61 0.90 8.70 14.57
CA PRO A 61 0.68 7.58 15.47
C PRO A 61 1.98 6.84 15.79
N ASN A 62 1.99 6.11 16.90
CA ASN A 62 3.12 5.27 17.27
C ASN A 62 3.29 4.12 16.26
N ARG A 63 4.42 4.09 15.58
CA ARG A 63 4.72 3.09 14.53
C ARG A 63 4.82 1.65 15.05
N ASN A 64 5.09 1.48 16.35
CA ASN A 64 5.28 0.17 16.98
C ASN A 64 4.02 -0.33 17.72
N ALA A 65 2.91 0.40 17.63
CA ALA A 65 1.67 0.00 18.28
C ALA A 65 0.89 -1.00 17.41
N ASP A 66 0.08 -1.83 18.07
CA ASP A 66 -0.99 -2.56 17.40
C ASP A 66 -2.17 -1.61 17.14
N HIS A 67 -2.46 -1.38 15.88
CA HIS A 67 -3.57 -0.54 15.41
C HIS A 67 -4.78 -1.37 14.98
N LEU A 68 -4.69 -2.71 14.99
CA LEU A 68 -5.76 -3.59 14.50
C LEU A 68 -6.80 -3.92 15.59
N GLY A 69 -6.37 -3.98 16.85
CA GLY A 69 -7.24 -4.39 17.95
C GLY A 69 -7.78 -5.82 17.79
N THR A 70 -9.02 -6.02 18.21
CA THR A 70 -9.67 -7.35 18.24
C THR A 70 -10.37 -7.74 16.95
N ASP A 71 -10.65 -6.79 16.06
CA ASP A 71 -11.27 -7.06 14.76
C ASP A 71 -10.43 -6.39 13.65
N PRO A 72 -9.39 -7.07 13.16
CA PRO A 72 -8.47 -6.54 12.16
C PRO A 72 -9.14 -6.10 10.86
N LYS A 73 -10.14 -6.87 10.39
CA LYS A 73 -10.82 -6.58 9.12
C LYS A 73 -11.71 -5.35 9.22
N ALA A 74 -12.52 -5.26 10.27
CA ALA A 74 -13.37 -4.09 10.51
C ALA A 74 -12.51 -2.83 10.72
N THR A 75 -11.41 -2.94 11.46
CA THR A 75 -10.48 -1.83 11.69
C THR A 75 -9.85 -1.35 10.38
N PHE A 76 -9.41 -2.28 9.51
CA PHE A 76 -8.87 -1.93 8.21
C PHE A 76 -9.92 -1.21 7.35
N ALA A 77 -11.12 -1.77 7.22
CA ALA A 77 -12.20 -1.17 6.43
C ALA A 77 -12.55 0.24 6.93
N ALA A 78 -12.63 0.43 8.24
CA ALA A 78 -12.90 1.73 8.86
C ALA A 78 -11.77 2.74 8.56
N SER A 79 -10.50 2.29 8.61
CA SER A 79 -9.34 3.15 8.32
C SER A 79 -9.29 3.60 6.86
N VAL A 80 -9.63 2.72 5.91
CA VAL A 80 -9.74 3.07 4.48
C VAL A 80 -10.85 4.10 4.26
N ALA A 81 -12.01 3.90 4.89
CA ALA A 81 -13.12 4.83 4.77
C ALA A 81 -12.78 6.21 5.35
N ALA A 82 -12.17 6.27 6.53
CA ALA A 82 -11.73 7.53 7.14
C ALA A 82 -10.68 8.24 6.27
N ASN A 83 -9.68 7.51 5.77
CA ASN A 83 -8.64 8.06 4.91
C ASN A 83 -9.21 8.61 3.59
N ARG A 84 -10.22 7.95 3.03
CA ARG A 84 -10.96 8.44 1.84
C ARG A 84 -11.60 9.80 2.09
N GLU A 85 -12.27 9.98 3.23
CA GLU A 85 -12.88 11.26 3.61
C GLU A 85 -11.82 12.33 3.83
N THR A 86 -10.73 12.00 4.52
CA THR A 86 -9.58 12.91 4.70
C THR A 86 -9.02 13.39 3.37
N LEU A 87 -8.75 12.48 2.43
CA LEU A 87 -8.17 12.81 1.13
C LEU A 87 -9.13 13.63 0.24
N ARG A 88 -10.43 13.60 0.52
CA ARG A 88 -11.45 14.43 -0.15
C ARG A 88 -11.64 15.81 0.47
N THR A 89 -10.90 16.14 1.52
CA THR A 89 -10.96 17.49 2.12
C THR A 89 -10.68 18.55 1.05
N PRO A 90 -11.56 19.53 0.86
CA PRO A 90 -11.35 20.58 -0.15
C PRO A 90 -9.98 21.27 0.00
N GLY A 91 -9.25 21.39 -1.10
CA GLY A 91 -7.95 22.05 -1.16
C GLY A 91 -6.78 21.22 -0.60
N LEU A 92 -7.01 19.99 -0.10
CA LEU A 92 -5.92 19.16 0.42
C LEU A 92 -4.96 18.73 -0.69
N LEU A 93 -5.48 18.30 -1.83
CA LEU A 93 -4.64 17.78 -2.91
C LEU A 93 -3.89 18.89 -3.67
N GLU A 94 -4.38 20.12 -3.60
CA GLU A 94 -3.79 21.30 -4.26
C GLU A 94 -2.72 21.98 -3.41
N ARG A 95 -2.73 21.80 -2.09
CA ARG A 95 -1.77 22.43 -1.18
C ARG A 95 -0.51 21.60 -1.00
N THR A 96 0.55 22.27 -0.53
CA THR A 96 1.75 21.59 -0.01
C THR A 96 1.48 21.07 1.39
N VAL A 97 1.94 19.85 1.67
CA VAL A 97 1.87 19.19 2.99
C VAL A 97 3.26 18.84 3.48
N SER A 98 3.47 18.95 4.79
CA SER A 98 4.74 18.55 5.43
C SER A 98 4.70 17.06 5.74
N THR A 99 5.67 16.32 5.21
CA THR A 99 5.80 14.87 5.43
C THR A 99 7.15 14.54 6.05
N PRO A 100 7.35 13.33 6.60
CA PRO A 100 8.68 12.88 7.05
C PRO A 100 9.76 12.92 5.96
N MET A 101 9.34 12.95 4.68
CA MET A 101 10.23 13.07 3.52
C MET A 101 10.36 14.51 3.02
N GLY A 102 9.97 15.50 3.83
CA GLY A 102 9.93 16.92 3.50
C GLY A 102 8.61 17.37 2.86
N GLU A 103 8.59 18.60 2.37
CA GLU A 103 7.41 19.21 1.73
C GLU A 103 7.06 18.48 0.43
N ARG A 104 5.77 18.17 0.26
CA ARG A 104 5.22 17.46 -0.90
C ARG A 104 3.88 18.06 -1.33
N PRO A 105 3.50 17.97 -2.61
CA PRO A 105 2.13 18.27 -3.02
C PRO A 105 1.15 17.30 -2.35
N GLY A 106 -0.06 17.74 -2.03
CA GLY A 106 -1.07 16.91 -1.36
C GLY A 106 -1.41 15.63 -2.14
N THR A 107 -1.35 15.66 -3.47
CA THR A 107 -1.51 14.46 -4.33
C THR A 107 -0.52 13.34 -3.98
N PHE A 108 0.64 13.67 -3.43
CA PHE A 108 1.63 12.68 -2.99
C PHE A 108 1.07 11.73 -1.91
N LEU A 109 0.14 12.20 -1.06
CA LEU A 109 -0.51 11.37 -0.06
C LEU A 109 -1.34 10.26 -0.73
N VAL A 110 -2.06 10.61 -1.79
CA VAL A 110 -2.83 9.64 -2.58
C VAL A 110 -1.90 8.62 -3.23
N ASP A 111 -0.86 9.09 -3.91
CA ASP A 111 0.07 8.21 -4.63
C ASP A 111 0.78 7.22 -3.70
N MET A 112 1.17 7.67 -2.50
CA MET A 112 1.74 6.80 -1.47
C MET A 112 0.72 5.74 -1.03
N ARG A 113 -0.53 6.15 -0.75
CA ARG A 113 -1.54 5.17 -0.31
C ARG A 113 -1.89 4.16 -1.39
N VAL A 114 -1.99 4.61 -2.65
CA VAL A 114 -2.33 3.71 -3.77
C VAL A 114 -1.26 2.63 -3.95
N VAL A 115 0.02 2.99 -3.97
CA VAL A 115 1.09 1.98 -4.12
C VAL A 115 1.15 1.03 -2.93
N GLU A 116 1.01 1.54 -1.68
CA GLU A 116 1.01 0.73 -0.46
C GLU A 116 -0.18 -0.25 -0.44
N LEU A 117 -1.38 0.22 -0.76
CA LEU A 117 -2.56 -0.63 -0.84
C LEU A 117 -2.39 -1.73 -1.90
N LEU A 118 -1.85 -1.41 -3.08
CA LEU A 118 -1.66 -2.40 -4.14
C LEU A 118 -0.57 -3.42 -3.82
N VAL A 119 0.63 -2.97 -3.44
CA VAL A 119 1.74 -3.90 -3.22
C VAL A 119 1.48 -4.81 -2.02
N HIS A 120 0.89 -4.28 -0.96
CA HIS A 120 0.56 -5.10 0.20
C HIS A 120 -0.71 -5.95 0.00
N SER A 121 -1.63 -5.57 -0.89
CA SER A 121 -2.68 -6.49 -1.35
C SER A 121 -2.08 -7.68 -2.09
N TRP A 122 -1.07 -7.45 -2.92
CA TRP A 122 -0.32 -8.51 -3.57
C TRP A 122 0.39 -9.41 -2.53
N ASP A 123 1.10 -8.82 -1.54
CA ASP A 123 1.76 -9.56 -0.45
C ASP A 123 0.77 -10.44 0.31
N LEU A 124 -0.42 -9.91 0.65
CA LEU A 124 -1.47 -10.65 1.35
C LEU A 124 -2.09 -11.75 0.48
N ALA A 125 -2.40 -11.45 -0.78
CA ALA A 125 -2.95 -12.42 -1.73
C ALA A 125 -1.99 -13.60 -1.93
N TRP A 126 -0.70 -13.30 -2.13
CA TRP A 126 0.35 -14.31 -2.25
C TRP A 126 0.43 -15.19 -1.01
N ALA A 127 0.48 -14.60 0.19
CA ALA A 127 0.61 -15.31 1.46
C ALA A 127 -0.58 -16.22 1.78
N THR A 128 -1.77 -15.85 1.32
CA THR A 128 -3.02 -16.54 1.64
C THR A 128 -3.58 -17.41 0.49
N GLY A 129 -2.82 -17.53 -0.61
CA GLY A 129 -3.19 -18.34 -1.76
C GLY A 129 -4.35 -17.78 -2.58
N GLN A 130 -4.56 -16.46 -2.53
CA GLN A 130 -5.52 -15.74 -3.35
C GLN A 130 -4.91 -15.40 -4.71
N ASP A 131 -5.75 -14.96 -5.65
CA ASP A 131 -5.30 -14.47 -6.95
C ASP A 131 -4.48 -13.17 -6.79
N THR A 132 -3.27 -13.14 -7.35
CA THR A 132 -2.37 -11.98 -7.35
C THR A 132 -2.51 -11.11 -8.60
N ASP A 133 -3.31 -11.51 -9.61
CA ASP A 133 -3.58 -10.70 -10.81
C ASP A 133 -4.55 -9.56 -10.48
N LEU A 134 -4.02 -8.55 -9.81
CA LEU A 134 -4.77 -7.37 -9.43
C LEU A 134 -5.04 -6.49 -10.67
N ASP A 135 -5.97 -5.54 -10.54
CA ASP A 135 -6.39 -4.57 -11.57
C ASP A 135 -5.24 -4.10 -12.49
N PRO A 136 -5.09 -4.64 -13.70
CA PRO A 136 -3.90 -4.40 -14.52
C PRO A 136 -3.78 -2.95 -15.02
N GLU A 137 -4.90 -2.25 -15.20
CA GLU A 137 -4.88 -0.84 -15.63
C GLU A 137 -4.36 0.07 -14.52
N LEU A 138 -4.88 -0.08 -13.30
CA LEU A 138 -4.43 0.68 -12.14
C LEU A 138 -2.97 0.36 -11.82
N VAL A 139 -2.61 -0.92 -11.83
CA VAL A 139 -1.23 -1.37 -11.57
C VAL A 139 -0.25 -0.77 -12.58
N GLN A 140 -0.61 -0.71 -13.86
CA GLN A 140 0.25 -0.12 -14.89
C GLN A 140 0.46 1.38 -14.67
N VAL A 141 -0.57 2.11 -14.26
CA VAL A 141 -0.47 3.55 -13.92
C VAL A 141 0.47 3.74 -12.73
N VAL A 142 0.31 2.93 -11.69
CA VAL A 142 1.15 2.98 -10.48
C VAL A 142 2.60 2.62 -10.81
N HIS A 143 2.83 1.55 -11.56
CA HIS A 143 4.17 1.13 -11.96
C HIS A 143 4.89 2.23 -12.74
N THR A 144 4.23 2.84 -13.72
CA THR A 144 4.79 3.96 -14.50
C THR A 144 5.11 5.16 -13.61
N THR A 145 4.20 5.51 -12.70
CA THR A 145 4.40 6.62 -11.77
C THR A 145 5.62 6.39 -10.88
N TRP A 146 5.74 5.20 -10.30
CA TRP A 146 6.81 4.90 -9.36
C TRP A 146 8.16 4.64 -10.04
N THR A 147 8.20 4.04 -11.22
CA THR A 147 9.43 3.95 -12.02
C THR A 147 9.97 5.34 -12.35
N THR A 148 9.10 6.26 -12.75
CA THR A 148 9.50 7.66 -13.02
C THR A 148 10.01 8.37 -11.76
N ARG A 149 9.34 8.19 -10.62
CA ARG A 149 9.70 8.86 -9.35
C ARG A 149 10.97 8.32 -8.73
N LEU A 150 11.14 7.01 -8.75
CA LEU A 150 12.33 6.38 -8.17
C LEU A 150 13.53 6.58 -9.09
N GLY A 151 13.35 6.46 -10.41
CA GLY A 151 14.43 6.62 -11.38
C GLY A 151 15.64 5.76 -11.00
N ASP A 152 16.84 6.33 -11.15
CA ASP A 152 18.12 5.69 -10.81
C ASP A 152 18.55 5.93 -9.35
N ARG A 153 17.64 6.31 -8.46
CA ARG A 153 17.97 6.56 -7.05
C ARG A 153 18.40 5.26 -6.37
N PRO A 154 19.48 5.29 -5.56
CA PRO A 154 19.88 4.13 -4.76
C PRO A 154 18.73 3.65 -3.86
N ARG A 155 18.39 2.38 -3.92
CA ARG A 155 17.32 1.78 -3.11
C ARG A 155 17.62 1.83 -1.62
N THR A 156 18.88 1.92 -1.23
CA THR A 156 19.31 2.10 0.18
C THR A 156 18.73 3.35 0.87
N LEU A 157 18.22 4.32 0.08
CA LEU A 157 17.58 5.54 0.57
C LEU A 157 16.05 5.48 0.50
N LEU A 158 15.48 4.35 0.11
CA LEU A 158 14.06 4.17 -0.18
C LEU A 158 13.47 3.05 0.69
N PRO A 159 12.16 3.05 0.94
CA PRO A 159 11.49 1.98 1.67
C PRO A 159 11.25 0.71 0.83
N PHE A 160 11.92 0.58 -0.32
CA PHE A 160 11.78 -0.52 -1.25
C PHE A 160 13.14 -1.15 -1.53
N GLU A 161 13.16 -2.48 -1.69
CA GLU A 161 14.37 -3.23 -2.06
C GLU A 161 14.71 -3.07 -3.55
N GLU A 162 15.86 -3.63 -3.95
CA GLU A 162 16.26 -3.68 -5.36
C GLU A 162 15.27 -4.52 -6.18
N PRO A 163 15.00 -4.13 -7.43
CA PRO A 163 14.13 -4.90 -8.31
C PRO A 163 14.58 -6.36 -8.47
N ARG A 164 13.60 -7.27 -8.51
CA ARG A 164 13.80 -8.70 -8.71
C ARG A 164 13.42 -9.10 -10.14
N PRO A 165 14.07 -10.14 -10.69
CA PRO A 165 13.65 -10.68 -11.98
C PRO A 165 12.24 -11.28 -11.90
N VAL A 166 11.52 -11.26 -13.04
CA VAL A 166 10.19 -11.83 -13.18
C VAL A 166 10.16 -12.80 -14.39
N PRO A 167 9.31 -13.84 -14.39
CA PRO A 167 9.02 -14.63 -15.55
C PRO A 167 8.40 -13.79 -16.67
N ASP A 168 8.53 -14.25 -17.93
CA ASP A 168 7.98 -13.55 -19.09
C ASP A 168 6.44 -13.44 -19.01
N GLU A 169 5.79 -14.46 -18.46
CA GLU A 169 4.34 -14.55 -18.23
C GLU A 169 3.82 -13.81 -17.00
N ALA A 170 4.69 -13.15 -16.22
CA ALA A 170 4.29 -12.42 -15.02
C ALA A 170 3.20 -11.38 -15.30
N THR A 171 2.23 -11.29 -14.39
CA THR A 171 1.16 -10.29 -14.46
C THR A 171 1.68 -8.86 -14.29
N ALA A 172 0.85 -7.86 -14.52
CA ALA A 172 1.21 -6.47 -14.23
C ALA A 172 1.50 -6.27 -12.74
N ALA A 173 0.73 -6.93 -11.86
CA ALA A 173 0.90 -6.85 -10.41
C ALA A 173 2.20 -7.52 -9.95
N ASP A 174 2.56 -8.67 -10.52
CA ASP A 174 3.83 -9.34 -10.28
C ASP A 174 5.03 -8.45 -10.66
N ARG A 175 4.95 -7.79 -11.81
CA ARG A 175 6.00 -6.86 -12.27
C ARG A 175 6.14 -5.65 -11.35
N LEU A 176 5.04 -5.10 -10.84
CA LEU A 176 5.08 -4.03 -9.83
C LEU A 176 5.69 -4.53 -8.51
N ALA A 177 5.24 -5.69 -8.03
CA ALA A 177 5.76 -6.29 -6.79
C ALA A 177 7.27 -6.55 -6.90
N ALA A 178 7.72 -7.16 -8.00
CA ALA A 178 9.13 -7.41 -8.25
C ALA A 178 9.96 -6.12 -8.39
N TYR A 179 9.42 -5.10 -9.04
CA TYR A 179 10.06 -3.78 -9.13
C TYR A 179 10.28 -3.15 -7.74
N LEU A 180 9.41 -3.46 -6.78
CA LEU A 180 9.50 -3.02 -5.38
C LEU A 180 10.19 -4.05 -4.47
N GLY A 181 10.88 -5.04 -5.04
CA GLY A 181 11.80 -5.94 -4.35
C GLY A 181 11.22 -7.32 -3.97
N ARG A 182 9.97 -7.64 -4.31
CA ARG A 182 9.36 -8.93 -4.00
C ARG A 182 9.86 -10.03 -4.93
N SER A 183 10.05 -11.24 -4.37
CA SER A 183 10.29 -12.43 -5.17
C SER A 183 8.97 -13.01 -5.66
N VAL A 184 8.78 -13.06 -6.97
CA VAL A 184 7.52 -13.52 -7.62
C VAL A 184 7.56 -15.02 -7.94
N VAL A 185 8.76 -15.63 -7.90
CA VAL A 185 8.92 -17.05 -8.21
C VAL A 185 8.51 -17.87 -6.99
N VAL A 186 7.44 -18.66 -7.14
CA VAL A 186 7.11 -19.72 -6.18
C VAL A 186 8.21 -20.79 -6.29
N ALA A 187 8.90 -21.01 -5.20
CA ALA A 187 9.93 -22.06 -5.11
C ALA A 187 9.27 -23.45 -5.12
#